data_25fb7fcb68a21d5d5978c814422592ff
#
_entry.id   25fb7fcb68a21d5d5978c814422592ff
#
_cell.length_a   1.000
_cell.length_b   1.000
_cell.length_c   1.000
_cell.angle_alpha   90.00
_cell.angle_beta   90.00
_cell.angle_gamma   90.00
#
_symmetry.space_group_name_H-M   'P 1'
#
loop_
_entity.id
_entity.type
_entity.pdbx_description
1 polymer ?
#
loop_
_entity_poly.entity_id
_entity_poly.type
_entity_poly.pdbx_seq_one_letter_code
_entity_poly.pdbx_strand_id
1 'polypeptide(L)'
;MKKIAVIGLGQFGQTLAETLTQQGAEFLVIDKNEKLIEDFKDKVALAVVADATEEEVLLAQAVQDFDAVVVAIGDDNFLVTVLITTLLKKIGVNKVIARGIRSSDSQIEEKILELVGADRIVLPSVETAKRLAQEVLTTDILNYIPICEGYSVVKIEAPDIFFNKSIKDLQIRDKYHLNLIGIERDDEINYLLRSSDKIEPGDQLIILGKEEEVEKFSKNNEENNR
;
A
#
# COMPACT_ATOMS: atom_id res chain seq x y z
N MET A 1 6.62 7.66 20.69
CA MET A 1 5.53 7.66 19.69
C MET A 1 5.99 8.46 18.48
N LYS A 2 5.64 8.07 17.25
CA LYS A 2 6.01 8.89 16.08
C LYS A 2 5.05 10.06 15.95
N LYS A 3 5.59 11.25 15.75
CA LYS A 3 4.83 12.46 15.43
C LYS A 3 4.60 12.54 13.93
N ILE A 4 3.36 12.55 13.50
CA ILE A 4 2.98 12.56 12.07
C ILE A 4 2.10 13.78 11.81
N ALA A 5 2.26 14.41 10.64
CA ALA A 5 1.32 15.42 10.18
C ALA A 5 0.74 15.03 8.81
N VAL A 6 -0.53 15.33 8.60
CA VAL A 6 -1.23 15.15 7.32
C VAL A 6 -1.71 16.53 6.86
N ILE A 7 -1.24 16.97 5.70
CA ILE A 7 -1.61 18.25 5.08
C ILE A 7 -2.53 17.97 3.90
N GLY A 8 -3.77 18.42 4.01
CA GLY A 8 -4.83 18.18 3.05
C GLY A 8 -5.75 17.02 3.46
N LEU A 9 -7.03 17.32 3.61
CA LEU A 9 -8.10 16.37 3.95
C LEU A 9 -9.04 16.14 2.75
N GLY A 10 -8.47 16.04 1.54
CA GLY A 10 -9.17 15.45 0.40
C GLY A 10 -9.45 13.96 0.65
N GLN A 11 -10.07 13.26 -0.30
CA GLN A 11 -10.44 11.85 -0.14
C GLN A 11 -9.28 10.97 0.38
N PHE A 12 -8.08 11.11 -0.20
CA PHE A 12 -6.90 10.35 0.23
C PHE A 12 -6.47 10.72 1.66
N GLY A 13 -6.41 12.04 1.97
CA GLY A 13 -6.00 12.52 3.29
C GLY A 13 -6.98 12.11 4.39
N GLN A 14 -8.28 12.14 4.13
CA GLN A 14 -9.30 11.66 5.06
C GLN A 14 -9.14 10.17 5.36
N THR A 15 -9.04 9.33 4.32
CA THR A 15 -8.85 7.88 4.50
C THR A 15 -7.56 7.58 5.27
N LEU A 16 -6.47 8.31 4.99
CA LEU A 16 -5.22 8.18 5.72
C LEU A 16 -5.40 8.56 7.21
N ALA A 17 -6.04 9.70 7.47
CA ALA A 17 -6.29 10.19 8.83
C ALA A 17 -7.19 9.22 9.64
N GLU A 18 -8.25 8.71 9.04
CA GLU A 18 -9.13 7.71 9.65
C GLU A 18 -8.37 6.42 9.99
N THR A 19 -7.53 5.95 9.08
CA THR A 19 -6.72 4.75 9.30
C THR A 19 -5.71 4.96 10.43
N LEU A 20 -5.04 6.13 10.48
CA LEU A 20 -4.13 6.48 11.57
C LEU A 20 -4.86 6.53 12.92
N THR A 21 -6.07 7.09 12.96
CA THR A 21 -6.92 7.13 14.17
C THR A 21 -7.26 5.72 14.64
N GLN A 22 -7.69 4.83 13.74
CA GLN A 22 -8.02 3.42 14.08
C GLN A 22 -6.82 2.67 14.65
N GLN A 23 -5.60 3.03 14.23
CA GLN A 23 -4.35 2.46 14.73
C GLN A 23 -3.86 3.12 16.03
N GLY A 24 -4.61 4.08 16.58
CA GLY A 24 -4.25 4.78 17.82
C GLY A 24 -3.06 5.73 17.68
N ALA A 25 -2.79 6.23 16.47
CA ALA A 25 -1.72 7.19 16.26
C ALA A 25 -2.13 8.60 16.70
N GLU A 26 -1.20 9.33 17.30
CA GLU A 26 -1.36 10.76 17.56
C GLU A 26 -0.74 11.56 16.40
N PHE A 27 -1.53 12.41 15.76
CA PHE A 27 -1.07 13.17 14.60
C PHE A 27 -1.78 14.52 14.47
N LEU A 28 -1.17 15.42 13.68
CA LEU A 28 -1.69 16.72 13.30
C LEU A 28 -2.38 16.60 11.92
N VAL A 29 -3.52 17.25 11.75
CA VAL A 29 -4.11 17.51 10.43
C VAL A 29 -4.17 19.00 10.16
N ILE A 30 -3.85 19.41 8.92
CA ILE A 30 -3.97 20.79 8.43
C ILE A 30 -4.76 20.78 7.13
N ASP A 31 -5.83 21.55 7.07
CA ASP A 31 -6.57 21.83 5.83
C ASP A 31 -7.13 23.25 5.89
N LYS A 32 -7.28 23.90 4.73
CA LYS A 32 -7.92 25.22 4.64
C LYS A 32 -9.44 25.18 4.74
N ASN A 33 -10.04 24.00 4.56
CA ASN A 33 -11.49 23.81 4.62
C ASN A 33 -11.93 23.48 6.04
N GLU A 34 -12.55 24.46 6.69
CA GLU A 34 -13.04 24.38 8.06
C GLU A 34 -13.99 23.19 8.28
N LYS A 35 -14.86 22.87 7.31
CA LYS A 35 -15.79 21.73 7.44
C LYS A 35 -15.07 20.40 7.55
N LEU A 36 -13.99 20.21 6.78
CA LEU A 36 -13.19 18.98 6.83
C LEU A 36 -12.45 18.85 8.16
N ILE A 37 -11.95 19.97 8.66
CA ILE A 37 -11.26 20.00 9.98
C ILE A 37 -12.24 19.71 11.11
N GLU A 38 -13.47 20.25 11.06
CA GLU A 38 -14.49 20.04 12.07
C GLU A 38 -14.83 18.53 12.24
N ASP A 39 -14.86 17.78 11.12
CA ASP A 39 -15.13 16.33 11.14
C ASP A 39 -14.01 15.51 11.81
N PHE A 40 -12.82 16.09 11.97
CA PHE A 40 -11.64 15.42 12.54
C PHE A 40 -11.22 15.94 13.90
N LYS A 41 -11.72 17.09 14.36
CA LYS A 41 -11.26 17.75 15.59
C LYS A 41 -11.29 16.88 16.84
N ASP A 42 -12.28 15.99 16.93
CA ASP A 42 -12.45 15.10 18.09
C ASP A 42 -11.77 13.72 17.88
N LYS A 43 -11.18 13.48 16.71
CA LYS A 43 -10.60 12.19 16.32
C LYS A 43 -9.07 12.20 16.30
N VAL A 44 -8.46 13.38 16.31
CA VAL A 44 -7.01 13.56 16.16
C VAL A 44 -6.44 14.41 17.28
N ALA A 45 -5.13 14.32 17.52
CA ALA A 45 -4.48 15.08 18.59
C ALA A 45 -4.54 16.60 18.34
N LEU A 46 -4.42 17.02 17.08
CA LEU A 46 -4.50 18.43 16.70
C LEU A 46 -5.08 18.57 15.29
N ALA A 47 -6.11 19.40 15.15
CA ALA A 47 -6.75 19.72 13.87
C ALA A 47 -6.72 21.25 13.66
N VAL A 48 -6.15 21.70 12.56
CA VAL A 48 -5.86 23.13 12.28
C VAL A 48 -6.46 23.55 10.96
N VAL A 49 -7.30 24.58 11.01
CA VAL A 49 -7.80 25.29 9.81
C VAL A 49 -6.77 26.30 9.40
N ALA A 50 -6.00 26.02 8.34
CA ALA A 50 -4.99 26.97 7.86
C ALA A 50 -4.55 26.65 6.43
N ASP A 51 -3.93 27.62 5.76
CA ASP A 51 -3.31 27.43 4.45
C ASP A 51 -1.83 27.02 4.64
N ALA A 52 -1.53 25.76 4.34
CA ALA A 52 -0.19 25.22 4.45
C ALA A 52 0.80 25.75 3.40
N THR A 53 0.37 26.59 2.45
CA THR A 53 1.26 27.32 1.53
C THR A 53 1.96 28.48 2.20
N GLU A 54 1.53 28.87 3.40
CA GLU A 54 2.14 29.93 4.21
C GLU A 54 3.19 29.30 5.15
N GLU A 55 4.46 29.68 4.98
CA GLU A 55 5.58 29.15 5.79
C GLU A 55 5.37 29.39 7.30
N GLU A 56 4.80 30.54 7.66
CA GLU A 56 4.51 30.91 9.05
C GLU A 56 3.52 29.93 9.71
N VAL A 57 2.55 29.41 8.95
CA VAL A 57 1.60 28.41 9.42
C VAL A 57 2.33 27.11 9.79
N LEU A 58 3.23 26.64 8.93
CA LEU A 58 4.00 25.43 9.17
C LEU A 58 4.92 25.56 10.38
N LEU A 59 5.58 26.72 10.52
CA LEU A 59 6.43 27.02 11.67
C LEU A 59 5.64 27.14 12.97
N ALA A 60 4.45 27.77 12.95
CA ALA A 60 3.58 27.91 14.13
C ALA A 60 3.10 26.54 14.67
N GLN A 61 2.97 25.53 13.80
CA GLN A 61 2.64 24.16 14.19
C GLN A 61 3.88 23.31 14.52
N ALA A 62 5.07 23.89 14.47
CA ALA A 62 6.36 23.23 14.73
C ALA A 62 6.50 21.91 13.92
N VAL A 63 6.06 21.90 12.63
CA VAL A 63 6.06 20.68 11.80
C VAL A 63 7.47 20.16 11.51
N GLN A 64 8.52 20.97 11.68
CA GLN A 64 9.92 20.54 11.61
C GLN A 64 10.30 19.51 12.68
N ASP A 65 9.55 19.44 13.79
CA ASP A 65 9.77 18.48 14.87
C ASP A 65 9.04 17.15 14.66
N PHE A 66 8.36 16.98 13.51
CA PHE A 66 7.63 15.78 13.19
C PHE A 66 8.52 14.75 12.50
N ASP A 67 8.30 13.47 12.81
CA ASP A 67 9.04 12.36 12.21
C ASP A 67 8.71 12.18 10.73
N ALA A 68 7.47 12.51 10.34
CA ALA A 68 7.02 12.47 8.95
C ALA A 68 5.86 13.44 8.70
N VAL A 69 5.87 14.08 7.56
CA VAL A 69 4.77 14.92 7.06
C VAL A 69 4.28 14.36 5.73
N VAL A 70 2.97 14.13 5.63
CA VAL A 70 2.32 13.66 4.40
C VAL A 70 1.58 14.82 3.74
N VAL A 71 1.97 15.19 2.53
CA VAL A 71 1.28 16.18 1.70
C VAL A 71 0.26 15.45 0.85
N ALA A 72 -1.02 15.49 1.26
CA ALA A 72 -2.13 14.74 0.69
C ALA A 72 -3.08 15.61 -0.17
N ILE A 73 -2.53 16.60 -0.86
CA ILE A 73 -3.29 17.54 -1.70
C ILE A 73 -3.88 16.82 -2.92
N GLY A 74 -5.05 17.27 -3.37
CA GLY A 74 -5.78 16.67 -4.49
C GLY A 74 -5.16 16.94 -5.87
N ASP A 75 -5.62 16.19 -6.84
CA ASP A 75 -5.03 16.09 -8.19
C ASP A 75 -4.99 17.40 -8.97
N ASP A 76 -5.93 18.33 -8.73
CA ASP A 76 -5.99 19.60 -9.45
C ASP A 76 -4.99 20.65 -8.93
N ASN A 77 -4.16 20.33 -7.95
CA ASN A 77 -3.31 21.29 -7.23
C ASN A 77 -1.84 20.85 -7.12
N PHE A 78 -1.27 20.34 -8.20
CA PHE A 78 0.12 19.86 -8.22
C PHE A 78 1.12 20.93 -7.75
N LEU A 79 0.98 22.17 -8.23
CA LEU A 79 1.87 23.27 -7.84
C LEU A 79 1.81 23.55 -6.33
N VAL A 80 0.64 23.37 -5.70
CA VAL A 80 0.47 23.51 -4.24
C VAL A 80 1.25 22.39 -3.52
N THR A 81 1.19 21.16 -4.01
CA THR A 81 1.99 20.04 -3.47
C THR A 81 3.49 20.33 -3.57
N VAL A 82 3.96 20.84 -4.72
CA VAL A 82 5.37 21.22 -4.93
C VAL A 82 5.77 22.32 -3.95
N LEU A 83 4.95 23.37 -3.81
CA LEU A 83 5.24 24.49 -2.91
C LEU A 83 5.34 24.03 -1.46
N ILE A 84 4.33 23.30 -0.97
CA ILE A 84 4.32 22.81 0.42
C ILE A 84 5.51 21.87 0.67
N THR A 85 5.80 20.94 -0.27
CA THR A 85 6.96 20.04 -0.17
C THR A 85 8.27 20.84 -0.04
N THR A 86 8.43 21.89 -0.86
CA THR A 86 9.60 22.78 -0.83
C THR A 86 9.72 23.49 0.52
N LEU A 87 8.61 24.05 1.04
CA LEU A 87 8.59 24.74 2.34
C LEU A 87 8.93 23.76 3.47
N LEU A 88 8.36 22.56 3.49
CA LEU A 88 8.67 21.55 4.51
C LEU A 88 10.15 21.18 4.53
N LYS A 89 10.77 20.99 3.38
CA LYS A 89 12.22 20.71 3.30
C LYS A 89 13.05 21.91 3.68
N LYS A 90 12.65 23.13 3.32
CA LYS A 90 13.31 24.38 3.70
C LYS A 90 13.35 24.57 5.23
N ILE A 91 12.25 24.28 5.93
CA ILE A 91 12.16 24.37 7.39
C ILE A 91 12.73 23.17 8.14
N GLY A 92 13.28 22.17 7.42
CA GLY A 92 14.05 21.07 7.99
C GLY A 92 13.24 19.81 8.37
N VAL A 93 12.04 19.61 7.81
CA VAL A 93 11.30 18.36 8.02
C VAL A 93 12.10 17.17 7.54
N ASN A 94 12.31 16.19 8.42
CA ASN A 94 13.15 15.02 8.13
C ASN A 94 12.60 14.17 7.00
N LYS A 95 11.30 13.82 7.06
CA LYS A 95 10.66 12.95 6.08
C LYS A 95 9.39 13.57 5.51
N VAL A 96 9.40 13.89 4.22
CA VAL A 96 8.27 14.42 3.48
C VAL A 96 7.77 13.36 2.49
N ILE A 97 6.51 12.97 2.62
CA ILE A 97 5.83 12.05 1.71
C ILE A 97 4.84 12.88 0.90
N ALA A 98 5.03 12.97 -0.40
CA ALA A 98 4.15 13.74 -1.28
C ALA A 98 3.22 12.84 -2.08
N ARG A 99 1.94 13.21 -2.16
CA ARG A 99 1.02 12.61 -3.12
C ARG A 99 1.29 13.19 -4.49
N GLY A 100 1.73 12.33 -5.39
CA GLY A 100 1.85 12.67 -6.81
C GLY A 100 0.54 12.49 -7.55
N ILE A 101 0.50 12.99 -8.78
CA ILE A 101 -0.64 12.91 -9.68
C ILE A 101 -0.23 12.06 -10.88
N ARG A 102 -1.17 11.34 -11.47
CA ARG A 102 -0.98 10.76 -12.78
C ARG A 102 -1.57 11.68 -13.83
N SER A 103 -0.71 12.44 -14.49
CA SER A 103 -1.03 13.16 -15.73
C SER A 103 -0.35 12.48 -16.93
N SER A 104 -0.56 13.00 -18.13
CA SER A 104 0.24 12.64 -19.31
C SER A 104 1.75 12.78 -19.08
N ASP A 105 2.14 13.65 -18.16
CA ASP A 105 3.51 14.02 -17.84
C ASP A 105 3.95 13.52 -16.45
N SER A 106 3.34 12.43 -15.94
CA SER A 106 3.54 11.92 -14.57
C SER A 106 5.00 11.70 -14.20
N GLN A 107 5.84 11.28 -15.14
CA GLN A 107 7.30 11.11 -14.90
C GLN A 107 8.01 12.45 -14.62
N ILE A 108 7.53 13.52 -15.25
CA ILE A 108 8.08 14.87 -15.02
C ILE A 108 7.65 15.37 -13.65
N GLU A 109 6.39 15.17 -13.30
CA GLU A 109 5.82 15.59 -12.00
C GLU A 109 6.49 14.84 -10.83
N GLU A 110 6.66 13.53 -10.95
CA GLU A 110 7.42 12.74 -9.97
C GLU A 110 8.84 13.28 -9.84
N LYS A 111 9.51 13.54 -10.98
CA LYS A 111 10.85 14.11 -10.97
C LYS A 111 10.93 15.49 -10.32
N ILE A 112 9.92 16.34 -10.50
CA ILE A 112 9.85 17.64 -9.82
C ILE A 112 9.74 17.44 -8.32
N LEU A 113 8.85 16.54 -7.85
CA LEU A 113 8.70 16.26 -6.41
C LEU A 113 9.98 15.71 -5.78
N GLU A 114 10.72 14.83 -6.49
CA GLU A 114 12.04 14.38 -6.06
C GLU A 114 13.03 15.55 -5.94
N LEU A 115 13.11 16.41 -6.97
CA LEU A 115 14.04 17.55 -7.00
C LEU A 115 13.76 18.57 -5.91
N VAL A 116 12.50 18.79 -5.52
CA VAL A 116 12.15 19.68 -4.40
C VAL A 116 12.26 19.00 -3.04
N GLY A 117 12.67 17.73 -3.01
CA GLY A 117 13.09 17.04 -1.79
C GLY A 117 12.03 16.11 -1.17
N ALA A 118 11.00 15.69 -1.91
CA ALA A 118 10.14 14.62 -1.40
C ALA A 118 10.95 13.33 -1.17
N ASP A 119 10.90 12.79 0.04
CA ASP A 119 11.61 11.54 0.38
C ASP A 119 10.86 10.30 -0.12
N ARG A 120 9.57 10.44 -0.36
CA ARG A 120 8.73 9.42 -0.99
C ARG A 120 7.58 10.08 -1.75
N ILE A 121 7.29 9.54 -2.93
CA ILE A 121 6.13 9.92 -3.72
C ILE A 121 5.15 8.73 -3.72
N VAL A 122 3.87 9.02 -3.52
CA VAL A 122 2.78 8.02 -3.56
C VAL A 122 1.84 8.38 -4.69
N LEU A 123 1.51 7.42 -5.53
CA LEU A 123 0.55 7.54 -6.64
C LEU A 123 -0.65 6.63 -6.39
N PRO A 124 -1.60 7.00 -5.50
CA PRO A 124 -2.62 6.08 -5.00
C PRO A 124 -3.46 5.43 -6.11
N SER A 125 -3.87 6.22 -7.10
CA SER A 125 -4.66 5.75 -8.23
C SER A 125 -3.89 4.76 -9.11
N VAL A 126 -2.59 4.99 -9.32
CA VAL A 126 -1.74 4.10 -10.13
C VAL A 126 -1.48 2.79 -9.40
N GLU A 127 -1.11 2.87 -8.11
CA GLU A 127 -0.83 1.70 -7.29
C GLU A 127 -2.07 0.81 -7.14
N THR A 128 -3.23 1.44 -6.89
CA THR A 128 -4.51 0.72 -6.78
C THR A 128 -4.93 0.10 -8.11
N ALA A 129 -4.81 0.84 -9.24
CA ALA A 129 -5.17 0.33 -10.56
C ALA A 129 -4.27 -0.82 -11.01
N LYS A 130 -2.97 -0.76 -10.74
CA LYS A 130 -2.04 -1.87 -11.02
C LYS A 130 -2.43 -3.13 -10.24
N ARG A 131 -2.72 -2.98 -8.95
CA ARG A 131 -3.16 -4.09 -8.09
C ARG A 131 -4.47 -4.70 -8.60
N LEU A 132 -5.46 -3.86 -8.91
CA LEU A 132 -6.75 -4.32 -9.41
C LEU A 132 -6.61 -5.02 -10.77
N ALA A 133 -5.77 -4.49 -11.68
CA ALA A 133 -5.53 -5.12 -12.97
C ALA A 133 -4.96 -6.54 -12.82
N GLN A 134 -4.03 -6.74 -11.90
CA GLN A 134 -3.48 -8.07 -11.59
C GLN A 134 -4.55 -8.99 -11.00
N GLU A 135 -5.36 -8.49 -10.07
CA GLU A 135 -6.45 -9.23 -9.45
C GLU A 135 -7.50 -9.69 -10.48
N VAL A 136 -7.85 -8.83 -11.44
CA VAL A 136 -8.84 -9.15 -12.50
C VAL A 136 -8.28 -10.11 -13.56
N LEU A 137 -6.97 -10.03 -13.86
CA LEU A 137 -6.33 -10.88 -14.88
C LEU A 137 -6.03 -12.29 -14.39
N THR A 138 -5.98 -12.52 -13.09
CA THR A 138 -5.63 -13.81 -12.50
C THR A 138 -6.86 -14.43 -11.86
N THR A 139 -7.56 -15.26 -12.65
CA THR A 139 -8.85 -15.89 -12.28
C THR A 139 -8.73 -16.77 -11.02
N ASP A 140 -7.55 -17.37 -10.78
CA ASP A 140 -7.28 -18.28 -9.66
C ASP A 140 -6.50 -17.64 -8.49
N ILE A 141 -6.12 -16.35 -8.60
CA ILE A 141 -5.39 -15.67 -7.54
C ILE A 141 -6.36 -14.85 -6.68
N LEU A 142 -6.70 -15.39 -5.53
CA LEU A 142 -7.61 -14.76 -4.57
C LEU A 142 -7.02 -13.53 -3.89
N ASN A 143 -5.70 -13.50 -3.74
CA ASN A 143 -4.95 -12.37 -3.19
C ASN A 143 -3.54 -12.32 -3.80
N TYR A 144 -3.11 -11.11 -4.17
CA TYR A 144 -1.78 -10.84 -4.70
C TYR A 144 -1.09 -9.78 -3.87
N ILE A 145 0.08 -10.09 -3.32
CA ILE A 145 0.90 -9.18 -2.51
C ILE A 145 2.31 -9.11 -3.12
N PRO A 146 2.68 -8.00 -3.78
CA PRO A 146 4.05 -7.82 -4.26
C PRO A 146 5.00 -7.67 -3.07
N ILE A 147 6.09 -8.42 -3.06
CA ILE A 147 7.14 -8.34 -2.02
C ILE A 147 8.27 -7.41 -2.45
N CYS A 148 8.75 -7.59 -3.68
CA CYS A 148 9.74 -6.75 -4.34
C CYS A 148 9.61 -6.95 -5.86
N GLU A 149 10.41 -6.24 -6.64
CA GLU A 149 10.37 -6.33 -8.10
C GLU A 149 10.51 -7.79 -8.57
N GLY A 150 9.51 -8.29 -9.28
CA GLY A 150 9.45 -9.63 -9.85
C GLY A 150 9.13 -10.77 -8.87
N TYR A 151 8.79 -10.48 -7.60
CA TYR A 151 8.41 -11.49 -6.60
C TYR A 151 7.12 -11.14 -5.88
N SER A 152 6.25 -12.13 -5.70
CA SER A 152 4.97 -11.95 -5.01
C SER A 152 4.63 -13.12 -4.08
N VAL A 153 3.77 -12.82 -3.11
CA VAL A 153 2.97 -13.83 -2.39
C VAL A 153 1.58 -13.81 -3.00
N VAL A 154 1.09 -14.99 -3.32
CA VAL A 154 -0.25 -15.16 -3.87
C VAL A 154 -1.02 -16.22 -3.08
N LYS A 155 -2.34 -16.04 -3.00
CA LYS A 155 -3.26 -17.04 -2.48
C LYS A 155 -4.08 -17.59 -3.64
N ILE A 156 -4.04 -18.90 -3.84
CA ILE A 156 -4.71 -19.61 -4.94
C ILE A 156 -5.49 -20.80 -4.41
N GLU A 157 -6.52 -21.22 -5.11
CA GLU A 157 -7.18 -22.50 -4.83
C GLU A 157 -6.22 -23.67 -5.10
N ALA A 158 -6.29 -24.67 -4.23
CA ALA A 158 -5.48 -25.87 -4.42
C ALA A 158 -5.94 -26.63 -5.66
N PRO A 159 -5.03 -26.97 -6.61
CA PRO A 159 -5.38 -27.76 -7.79
C PRO A 159 -5.89 -29.15 -7.41
N ASP A 160 -6.86 -29.67 -8.13
CA ASP A 160 -7.41 -31.01 -7.90
C ASP A 160 -6.34 -32.10 -7.89
N ILE A 161 -5.32 -31.95 -8.73
CA ILE A 161 -4.19 -32.86 -8.82
C ILE A 161 -3.35 -32.93 -7.53
N PHE A 162 -3.53 -31.98 -6.60
CA PHE A 162 -2.84 -31.94 -5.32
C PHE A 162 -3.63 -32.61 -4.21
N PHE A 163 -4.91 -32.84 -4.39
CA PHE A 163 -5.78 -33.41 -3.35
C PHE A 163 -5.28 -34.75 -2.83
N ASN A 164 -5.32 -34.90 -1.52
CA ASN A 164 -4.88 -36.05 -0.75
C ASN A 164 -3.37 -36.35 -0.83
N LYS A 165 -2.56 -35.54 -1.52
CA LYS A 165 -1.11 -35.66 -1.57
C LYS A 165 -0.44 -34.89 -0.44
N SER A 166 0.66 -35.43 0.09
CA SER A 166 1.45 -34.71 1.09
C SER A 166 2.28 -33.59 0.44
N ILE A 167 2.62 -32.57 1.21
CA ILE A 167 3.50 -31.48 0.76
C ILE A 167 4.81 -32.04 0.21
N LYS A 168 5.35 -33.10 0.85
CA LYS A 168 6.55 -33.80 0.40
C LYS A 168 6.39 -34.42 -0.98
N ASP A 169 5.26 -35.06 -1.25
CA ASP A 169 5.02 -35.75 -2.53
C ASP A 169 4.79 -34.76 -3.68
N LEU A 170 4.25 -33.59 -3.35
CA LEU A 170 4.00 -32.53 -4.32
C LEU A 170 5.28 -31.91 -4.86
N GLN A 171 6.34 -31.84 -4.06
CA GLN A 171 7.64 -31.26 -4.46
C GLN A 171 7.49 -29.87 -5.08
N ILE A 172 6.62 -29.02 -4.49
CA ILE A 172 6.23 -27.72 -5.05
C ILE A 172 7.46 -26.88 -5.37
N ARG A 173 8.45 -26.87 -4.48
CA ARG A 173 9.68 -26.12 -4.66
C ARG A 173 10.50 -26.59 -5.86
N ASP A 174 10.65 -27.90 -6.03
CA ASP A 174 11.51 -28.47 -7.07
C ASP A 174 10.87 -28.44 -8.44
N LYS A 175 9.53 -28.67 -8.49
CA LYS A 175 8.81 -28.75 -9.75
C LYS A 175 8.33 -27.41 -10.30
N TYR A 176 7.94 -26.51 -9.40
CA TYR A 176 7.29 -25.24 -9.80
C TYR A 176 8.11 -24.00 -9.41
N HIS A 177 9.25 -24.20 -8.74
CA HIS A 177 10.11 -23.09 -8.22
C HIS A 177 9.36 -22.11 -7.30
N LEU A 178 8.32 -22.63 -6.61
CA LEU A 178 7.46 -21.88 -5.70
C LEU A 178 7.64 -22.39 -4.26
N ASN A 179 7.50 -21.50 -3.29
CA ASN A 179 7.53 -21.88 -1.89
C ASN A 179 6.12 -21.83 -1.31
N LEU A 180 5.61 -22.95 -0.83
CA LEU A 180 4.37 -23.00 -0.06
C LEU A 180 4.65 -22.47 1.35
N ILE A 181 4.01 -21.38 1.73
CA ILE A 181 4.21 -20.70 3.01
C ILE A 181 3.02 -20.83 3.96
N GLY A 182 1.86 -21.25 3.45
CA GLY A 182 0.68 -21.49 4.26
C GLY A 182 -0.39 -22.25 3.49
N ILE A 183 -1.31 -22.87 4.23
CA ILE A 183 -2.54 -23.47 3.73
C ILE A 183 -3.67 -22.86 4.54
N GLU A 184 -4.64 -22.26 3.87
CA GLU A 184 -5.86 -21.78 4.50
C GLU A 184 -6.96 -22.81 4.26
N ARG A 185 -7.65 -23.20 5.35
CA ARG A 185 -8.76 -24.14 5.38
C ARG A 185 -9.78 -23.63 6.40
N ASP A 186 -11.04 -23.53 6.04
CA ASP A 186 -12.12 -23.06 6.92
C ASP A 186 -11.82 -21.71 7.59
N ASP A 187 -11.27 -20.75 6.81
CA ASP A 187 -10.82 -19.42 7.26
C ASP A 187 -9.66 -19.42 8.28
N GLU A 188 -9.03 -20.57 8.54
CA GLU A 188 -7.86 -20.68 9.39
C GLU A 188 -6.58 -20.92 8.57
N ILE A 189 -5.52 -20.15 8.84
CA ILE A 189 -4.23 -20.28 8.13
C ILE A 189 -3.27 -21.14 8.95
N ASN A 190 -2.93 -22.32 8.42
CA ASN A 190 -1.81 -23.12 8.92
C ASN A 190 -0.52 -22.68 8.21
N TYR A 191 0.35 -21.94 8.92
CA TYR A 191 1.67 -21.51 8.46
C TYR A 191 2.81 -22.39 9.03
N LEU A 192 2.52 -23.31 9.95
CA LEU A 192 3.47 -24.26 10.52
C LEU A 192 3.40 -25.60 9.79
N LEU A 193 3.64 -25.56 8.49
CA LEU A 193 3.48 -26.70 7.60
C LEU A 193 4.50 -27.81 7.89
N ARG A 194 4.01 -29.04 7.89
CA ARG A 194 4.83 -30.25 7.96
C ARG A 194 4.86 -30.94 6.60
N SER A 195 5.95 -31.59 6.29
CA SER A 195 6.08 -32.32 5.02
C SER A 195 5.04 -33.45 4.83
N SER A 196 4.44 -33.93 5.94
CA SER A 196 3.38 -34.93 5.98
C SER A 196 1.97 -34.37 5.78
N ASP A 197 1.80 -33.03 5.90
CA ASP A 197 0.47 -32.41 5.78
C ASP A 197 -0.06 -32.60 4.36
N LYS A 198 -1.34 -32.93 4.26
CA LYS A 198 -2.01 -33.20 3.00
C LYS A 198 -2.85 -32.02 2.56
N ILE A 199 -2.89 -31.81 1.27
CA ILE A 199 -3.81 -30.87 0.63
C ILE A 199 -5.19 -31.53 0.52
N GLU A 200 -6.23 -30.80 0.92
CA GLU A 200 -7.62 -31.27 0.86
C GLU A 200 -8.44 -30.42 -0.14
N PRO A 201 -9.56 -30.93 -0.65
CA PRO A 201 -10.49 -30.12 -1.45
C PRO A 201 -10.94 -28.89 -0.69
N GLY A 202 -10.89 -27.70 -1.34
CA GLY A 202 -11.25 -26.42 -0.73
C GLY A 202 -10.09 -25.68 -0.04
N ASP A 203 -8.93 -26.32 0.08
CA ASP A 203 -7.74 -25.62 0.59
C ASP A 203 -7.32 -24.47 -0.32
N GLN A 204 -6.87 -23.39 0.28
CA GLN A 204 -6.25 -22.28 -0.42
C GLN A 204 -4.74 -22.26 -0.08
N LEU A 205 -3.91 -22.29 -1.10
CA LEU A 205 -2.47 -22.33 -0.97
C LEU A 205 -1.91 -20.89 -0.96
N ILE A 206 -1.11 -20.57 0.04
CA ILE A 206 -0.36 -19.32 0.11
C ILE A 206 1.05 -19.61 -0.35
N ILE A 207 1.44 -19.09 -1.51
CA ILE A 207 2.71 -19.38 -2.16
C ILE A 207 3.51 -18.11 -2.42
N LEU A 208 4.84 -18.24 -2.31
CA LEU A 208 5.81 -17.21 -2.62
C LEU A 208 6.66 -17.66 -3.81
N GLY A 209 6.82 -16.79 -4.80
CA GLY A 209 7.69 -17.05 -5.94
C GLY A 209 7.88 -15.87 -6.87
N LYS A 210 8.60 -16.11 -7.98
CA LYS A 210 8.67 -15.15 -9.08
C LYS A 210 7.33 -15.05 -9.79
N GLU A 211 6.96 -13.84 -10.20
CA GLU A 211 5.69 -13.58 -10.90
C GLU A 211 5.51 -14.50 -12.13
N GLU A 212 6.57 -14.69 -12.91
CA GLU A 212 6.57 -15.59 -14.07
C GLU A 212 6.24 -17.05 -13.71
N GLU A 213 6.76 -17.56 -12.57
CA GLU A 213 6.49 -18.94 -12.14
C GLU A 213 5.09 -19.07 -11.54
N VAL A 214 4.62 -18.04 -10.85
CA VAL A 214 3.23 -17.97 -10.35
C VAL A 214 2.23 -18.01 -11.51
N GLU A 215 2.44 -17.20 -12.54
CA GLU A 215 1.57 -17.20 -13.74
C GLU A 215 1.56 -18.54 -14.47
N LYS A 216 2.74 -19.18 -14.62
CA LYS A 216 2.83 -20.52 -15.24
C LYS A 216 2.07 -21.56 -14.42
N PHE A 217 2.19 -21.46 -13.09
CA PHE A 217 1.50 -22.37 -12.18
C PHE A 217 -0.03 -22.21 -12.27
N SER A 218 -0.55 -20.98 -12.29
CA SER A 218 -1.98 -20.71 -12.43
C SER A 218 -2.52 -21.21 -13.79
N LYS A 219 -1.85 -20.91 -14.90
CA LYS A 219 -2.27 -21.36 -16.25
C LYS A 219 -2.31 -22.88 -16.38
N ASN A 220 -1.33 -23.58 -15.83
CA ASN A 220 -1.30 -25.05 -15.85
C ASN A 220 -2.44 -25.66 -15.03
N ASN A 221 -2.97 -24.95 -14.03
CA ASN A 221 -4.11 -25.39 -13.24
C ASN A 221 -5.43 -25.23 -13.98
N GLU A 222 -5.61 -24.17 -14.75
CA GLU A 222 -6.81 -23.95 -15.57
C GLU A 222 -6.96 -25.03 -16.67
N GLU A 223 -5.85 -25.48 -17.26
CA GLU A 223 -5.87 -26.54 -18.28
C GLU A 223 -6.19 -27.93 -17.70
N ASN A 224 -5.84 -28.17 -16.44
CA ASN A 224 -6.08 -29.46 -15.79
C ASN A 224 -7.46 -29.56 -15.10
N ASN A 225 -8.18 -28.45 -14.93
CA ASN A 225 -9.54 -28.39 -14.36
C ASN A 225 -10.64 -28.37 -15.47
N ARG A 226 -10.27 -28.49 -16.74
CA ARG A 226 -11.18 -28.66 -17.88
C ARG A 226 -11.17 -30.12 -18.40
#